data_9161605263021ee6dfef0778e4d34447
#
_entry.id   9161605263021ee6dfef0778e4d34447
#
_cell.length_a   1.000
_cell.length_b   1.000
_cell.length_c   1.000
_cell.angle_alpha   90.00
_cell.angle_beta   90.00
_cell.angle_gamma   90.00
#
_symmetry.space_group_name_H-M   'P 1'
#
loop_
_entity.id
_entity.type
_entity.pdbx_description
1 polymer ?
#
loop_
_entity_poly.entity_id
_entity_poly.type
_entity_poly.pdbx_seq_one_letter_code
_entity_poly.pdbx_strand_id
1 'polypeptide(L)'
;FNRRHPYYVITSQMPGVKYAVNTANVTSNLKDGSSTEIEVSLNVYKGYSESVNWTDSEFLFDSNWMFENGIPLDFTPKYTHTSNQFTIWNGSTDTINPRFKHDLKILINLNASGGFELINYTTGDIFKYNKSIDKNTDFVLDGVYAYRDINRVGIDTNRGIITLVPGKNEFKIKGDVSDIKTTFKFPFIYR
;
A
#
# COMPACT_ATOMS: atom_id res chain seq x y z
N PHE A 1 9.77 -24.52 -8.70
CA PHE A 1 9.77 -23.12 -9.20
C PHE A 1 8.70 -22.89 -10.28
N ASN A 2 8.42 -23.85 -11.16
CA ASN A 2 7.40 -23.71 -12.18
C ASN A 2 5.99 -23.90 -11.60
N ARG A 3 5.28 -22.81 -11.35
CA ARG A 3 3.88 -22.80 -10.91
C ARG A 3 2.98 -22.22 -12.00
N ARG A 4 1.73 -22.67 -12.07
CA ARG A 4 0.72 -22.18 -13.03
C ARG A 4 0.21 -20.77 -12.69
N HIS A 5 0.37 -20.32 -11.45
CA HIS A 5 -0.09 -19.03 -10.94
C HIS A 5 1.08 -18.23 -10.36
N PRO A 6 1.02 -16.90 -10.40
CA PRO A 6 1.99 -16.05 -9.73
C PRO A 6 2.11 -16.40 -8.24
N TYR A 7 3.31 -16.25 -7.69
CA TYR A 7 3.62 -16.54 -6.29
C TYR A 7 4.63 -15.54 -5.76
N TYR A 8 4.77 -15.48 -4.45
CA TYR A 8 5.79 -14.64 -3.81
C TYR A 8 7.02 -15.44 -3.42
N VAL A 9 8.18 -14.82 -3.60
CA VAL A 9 9.48 -15.33 -3.14
C VAL A 9 10.02 -14.37 -2.10
N ILE A 10 10.50 -14.93 -0.99
CA ILE A 10 11.22 -14.23 0.09
C ILE A 10 12.58 -14.90 0.19
N THR A 11 13.65 -14.12 0.28
CA THR A 11 15.01 -14.66 0.45
C THR A 11 15.43 -14.56 1.91
N SER A 12 16.28 -15.47 2.36
CA SER A 12 16.86 -15.45 3.72
C SER A 12 17.75 -14.22 3.96
N GLN A 13 18.27 -13.60 2.89
CA GLN A 13 19.09 -12.39 2.95
C GLN A 13 18.24 -11.12 3.15
N MET A 14 16.99 -11.14 2.66
CA MET A 14 16.04 -10.02 2.78
C MET A 14 14.66 -10.53 3.22
N PRO A 15 14.52 -11.01 4.45
CA PRO A 15 13.28 -11.65 4.93
C PRO A 15 12.11 -10.68 5.09
N GLY A 16 12.37 -9.37 5.14
CA GLY A 16 11.33 -8.33 5.22
C GLY A 16 10.71 -7.94 3.86
N VAL A 17 11.21 -8.53 2.75
CA VAL A 17 10.82 -8.15 1.39
C VAL A 17 10.38 -9.36 0.60
N LYS A 18 9.31 -9.24 -0.18
CA LYS A 18 8.78 -10.27 -1.07
C LYS A 18 8.78 -9.80 -2.53
N TYR A 19 9.04 -10.73 -3.43
CA TYR A 19 9.07 -10.53 -4.87
C TYR A 19 7.91 -11.30 -5.53
N ALA A 20 7.08 -10.62 -6.31
CA ALA A 20 5.99 -11.25 -7.06
C ALA A 20 6.54 -11.86 -8.35
N VAL A 21 6.57 -13.19 -8.43
CA VAL A 21 7.16 -13.97 -9.54
C VAL A 21 6.07 -14.69 -10.31
N ASN A 22 6.13 -14.70 -11.64
CA ASN A 22 5.21 -15.46 -12.49
C ASN A 22 5.88 -16.61 -13.23
N THR A 23 7.17 -16.48 -13.57
CA THR A 23 7.94 -17.51 -14.26
C THR A 23 9.32 -17.68 -13.64
N ALA A 24 9.85 -18.88 -13.72
CA ALA A 24 11.21 -19.20 -13.34
C ALA A 24 11.89 -19.99 -14.47
N ASN A 25 13.08 -19.57 -14.85
CA ASN A 25 13.96 -20.32 -15.74
C ASN A 25 15.01 -21.04 -14.88
N VAL A 26 15.13 -22.34 -15.07
CA VAL A 26 16.12 -23.18 -14.36
C VAL A 26 17.08 -23.76 -15.37
N THR A 27 18.35 -23.44 -15.23
CA THR A 27 19.44 -24.05 -16.01
C THR A 27 20.35 -24.84 -15.08
N SER A 28 20.85 -25.96 -15.55
CA SER A 28 21.79 -26.80 -14.83
C SER A 28 23.05 -27.02 -15.65
N ASN A 29 24.21 -26.73 -15.08
CA ASN A 29 25.51 -26.93 -15.69
C ASN A 29 26.34 -27.90 -14.85
N LEU A 30 26.87 -28.93 -15.48
CA LEU A 30 27.87 -29.83 -14.84
C LEU A 30 29.17 -29.03 -14.72
N LYS A 31 29.65 -28.84 -13.51
CA LYS A 31 30.88 -28.09 -13.21
C LYS A 31 32.11 -28.97 -13.21
N ASP A 32 31.97 -30.18 -12.72
CA ASP A 32 32.94 -31.27 -12.77
C ASP A 32 32.15 -32.58 -12.64
N GLY A 33 32.79 -33.71 -12.81
CA GLY A 33 32.11 -35.02 -12.90
C GLY A 33 31.27 -35.41 -11.66
N SER A 34 31.22 -34.60 -10.61
CA SER A 34 30.50 -34.86 -9.34
C SER A 34 29.61 -33.71 -8.83
N SER A 35 29.72 -32.49 -9.40
CA SER A 35 28.94 -31.34 -8.95
C SER A 35 28.13 -30.73 -10.08
N THR A 36 26.89 -30.30 -9.77
CA THR A 36 25.99 -29.61 -10.69
C THR A 36 25.67 -28.25 -10.13
N GLU A 37 25.92 -27.21 -10.92
CA GLU A 37 25.48 -25.85 -10.61
C GLU A 37 24.08 -25.63 -11.19
N ILE A 38 23.16 -25.16 -10.35
CA ILE A 38 21.78 -24.86 -10.74
C ILE A 38 21.61 -23.33 -10.66
N GLU A 39 21.32 -22.72 -11.80
CA GLU A 39 20.94 -21.31 -11.88
C GLU A 39 19.41 -21.20 -11.99
N VAL A 40 18.82 -20.35 -11.17
CA VAL A 40 17.38 -20.07 -11.17
C VAL A 40 17.16 -18.59 -11.39
N SER A 41 16.66 -18.21 -12.58
CA SER A 41 16.27 -16.85 -12.91
C SER A 41 14.78 -16.66 -12.68
N LEU A 42 14.40 -15.70 -11.82
CA LEU A 42 13.03 -15.40 -11.46
C LEU A 42 12.56 -14.12 -12.15
N ASN A 43 11.44 -14.17 -12.87
CA ASN A 43 10.84 -12.98 -13.46
C ASN A 43 9.90 -12.28 -12.49
N VAL A 44 10.33 -11.13 -11.97
CA VAL A 44 9.52 -10.26 -11.07
C VAL A 44 8.58 -9.42 -11.92
N TYR A 45 7.37 -9.91 -12.16
CA TYR A 45 6.42 -9.32 -13.12
C TYR A 45 5.83 -7.97 -12.70
N LYS A 46 5.82 -7.65 -11.39
CA LYS A 46 5.40 -6.32 -10.89
C LYS A 46 6.46 -5.23 -11.16
N GLY A 47 7.73 -5.62 -11.40
CA GLY A 47 8.84 -4.69 -11.60
C GLY A 47 9.31 -3.97 -10.33
N TYR A 48 8.82 -4.39 -9.16
CA TYR A 48 9.20 -3.92 -7.83
C TYR A 48 9.00 -5.03 -6.80
N SER A 49 9.64 -4.88 -5.67
CA SER A 49 9.42 -5.71 -4.49
C SER A 49 8.53 -5.00 -3.47
N GLU A 50 7.94 -5.77 -2.56
CA GLU A 50 7.01 -5.27 -1.56
C GLU A 50 7.46 -5.67 -0.16
N SER A 51 7.16 -4.87 0.86
CA SER A 51 7.26 -5.33 2.24
C SER A 51 6.38 -6.56 2.44
N VAL A 52 6.84 -7.51 3.27
CA VAL A 52 6.05 -8.72 3.59
C VAL A 52 4.75 -8.32 4.27
N ASN A 53 4.84 -7.40 5.22
CA ASN A 53 3.71 -6.88 5.97
C ASN A 53 3.15 -5.58 5.38
N TRP A 54 1.89 -5.30 5.72
CA TRP A 54 1.21 -4.07 5.39
C TRP A 54 1.24 -3.13 6.60
N THR A 55 0.95 -1.85 6.38
CA THR A 55 0.98 -0.81 7.41
C THR A 55 -0.07 -0.94 8.51
N ASP A 56 -1.01 -1.88 8.40
CA ASP A 56 -1.95 -2.26 9.47
C ASP A 56 -1.40 -3.33 10.42
N SER A 57 -0.20 -3.86 10.15
CA SER A 57 0.52 -4.73 11.08
C SER A 57 1.25 -3.91 12.14
N GLU A 58 1.44 -4.46 13.33
CA GLU A 58 2.27 -3.83 14.36
C GLU A 58 3.72 -3.69 13.89
N PHE A 59 4.34 -2.54 14.20
CA PHE A 59 5.74 -2.26 13.87
C PHE A 59 6.69 -2.87 14.91
N LEU A 60 6.80 -4.21 14.86
CA LEU A 60 7.75 -4.98 15.65
C LEU A 60 8.92 -5.36 14.75
N PHE A 61 10.09 -4.77 15.02
CA PHE A 61 11.29 -4.92 14.18
C PHE A 61 11.93 -6.32 14.23
N ASP A 62 11.61 -7.14 15.21
CA ASP A 62 12.13 -8.49 15.37
C ASP A 62 11.27 -9.57 14.69
N SER A 63 10.02 -9.27 14.36
CA SER A 63 9.08 -10.27 13.83
C SER A 63 8.34 -9.82 12.56
N ASN A 64 7.93 -8.55 12.49
CA ASN A 64 7.06 -8.05 11.43
C ASN A 64 7.77 -7.17 10.42
N TRP A 65 8.77 -6.41 10.87
CA TRP A 65 9.46 -5.40 10.06
C TRP A 65 10.97 -5.47 10.27
N MET A 66 11.71 -5.20 9.20
CA MET A 66 13.18 -5.08 9.23
C MET A 66 13.58 -3.60 9.24
N PHE A 67 14.74 -3.28 9.82
CA PHE A 67 15.28 -1.92 9.83
C PHE A 67 15.41 -1.30 8.43
N GLU A 68 15.67 -2.12 7.43
CA GLU A 68 15.84 -1.71 6.03
C GLU A 68 14.52 -1.41 5.31
N ASN A 69 13.37 -1.64 5.94
CA ASN A 69 12.06 -1.40 5.34
C ASN A 69 11.63 0.09 5.29
N GLY A 70 12.55 1.04 5.58
CA GLY A 70 12.26 2.48 5.47
C GLY A 70 11.39 3.03 6.60
N ILE A 71 11.31 2.33 7.74
CA ILE A 71 10.63 2.82 8.95
C ILE A 71 11.59 3.72 9.70
N PRO A 72 11.18 4.96 10.05
CA PRO A 72 12.03 5.86 10.82
C PRO A 72 12.26 5.33 12.22
N LEU A 73 13.48 5.58 12.75
CA LEU A 73 13.86 5.14 14.10
C LEU A 73 13.51 6.17 15.18
N ASP A 74 13.29 7.42 14.79
CA ASP A 74 13.02 8.56 15.68
C ASP A 74 11.55 8.73 16.05
N PHE A 75 10.64 8.08 15.29
CA PHE A 75 9.20 8.06 15.60
C PHE A 75 8.54 6.79 15.04
N THR A 76 7.43 6.38 15.65
CA THR A 76 6.59 5.29 15.14
C THR A 76 5.49 5.85 14.23
N PRO A 77 5.47 5.50 12.93
CA PRO A 77 4.42 5.94 12.03
C PRO A 77 3.05 5.46 12.47
N LYS A 78 2.05 6.32 12.33
CA LYS A 78 0.64 5.98 12.55
C LYS A 78 -0.12 5.99 11.24
N TYR A 79 -0.95 4.99 11.03
CA TYR A 79 -1.75 4.82 9.81
C TYR A 79 -3.26 4.86 10.08
N THR A 80 -3.66 5.01 11.34
CA THR A 80 -5.03 5.28 11.76
C THR A 80 -5.09 6.62 12.49
N HIS A 81 -5.96 7.51 12.01
CA HIS A 81 -6.12 8.87 12.52
C HIS A 81 -7.58 9.20 12.78
N THR A 82 -7.84 10.00 13.82
CA THR A 82 -9.17 10.48 14.22
C THR A 82 -9.33 11.99 14.09
N SER A 83 -8.31 12.67 13.57
CA SER A 83 -8.30 14.11 13.28
C SER A 83 -8.53 14.39 11.81
N ASN A 84 -8.94 15.60 11.47
CA ASN A 84 -9.11 16.05 10.10
C ASN A 84 -7.79 16.48 9.42
N GLN A 85 -6.68 16.56 10.18
CA GLN A 85 -5.34 16.80 9.66
C GLN A 85 -4.39 15.76 10.26
N PHE A 86 -3.59 15.13 9.41
CA PHE A 86 -2.67 14.07 9.81
C PHE A 86 -1.58 13.85 8.77
N THR A 87 -0.59 13.07 9.13
CA THR A 87 0.55 12.71 8.26
C THR A 87 0.61 11.21 8.09
N ILE A 88 0.83 10.76 6.86
CA ILE A 88 1.10 9.36 6.51
C ILE A 88 2.56 9.24 6.07
N TRP A 89 3.28 8.32 6.69
CA TRP A 89 4.64 7.96 6.29
C TRP A 89 4.62 6.86 5.24
N ASN A 90 5.28 7.10 4.10
CA ASN A 90 5.56 6.07 3.10
C ASN A 90 7.05 5.71 3.14
N GLY A 91 7.38 4.53 3.68
CA GLY A 91 8.76 4.01 3.76
C GLY A 91 9.28 3.40 2.45
N SER A 92 8.50 3.46 1.38
CA SER A 92 8.89 2.99 0.06
C SER A 92 10.04 3.81 -0.54
N THR A 93 10.80 3.21 -1.46
CA THR A 93 11.75 3.95 -2.31
C THR A 93 11.09 4.60 -3.52
N ASP A 94 9.84 4.24 -3.82
CA ASP A 94 9.07 4.77 -4.94
C ASP A 94 7.68 5.28 -4.49
N THR A 95 7.03 6.07 -5.35
CA THR A 95 5.68 6.57 -5.12
C THR A 95 4.66 5.45 -5.22
N ILE A 96 3.84 5.26 -4.19
CA ILE A 96 2.67 4.39 -4.26
C ILE A 96 1.60 5.08 -5.10
N ASN A 97 1.33 4.51 -6.27
CA ASN A 97 0.36 5.02 -7.22
C ASN A 97 -0.57 3.90 -7.70
N PRO A 98 -1.85 3.94 -7.30
CA PRO A 98 -2.83 2.94 -7.68
C PRO A 98 -3.06 2.80 -9.19
N ARG A 99 -2.75 3.83 -10.00
CA ARG A 99 -2.80 3.73 -11.46
C ARG A 99 -1.82 2.70 -12.03
N PHE A 100 -0.72 2.43 -11.32
CA PHE A 100 0.27 1.40 -11.63
C PHE A 100 0.01 0.07 -10.92
N LYS A 101 -1.20 -0.11 -10.36
CA LYS A 101 -1.61 -1.30 -9.59
C LYS A 101 -0.81 -1.50 -8.30
N HIS A 102 -0.26 -0.42 -7.74
CA HIS A 102 0.26 -0.47 -6.38
C HIS A 102 -0.91 -0.58 -5.41
N ASP A 103 -0.77 -1.46 -4.46
CA ASP A 103 -1.82 -1.70 -3.46
C ASP A 103 -1.90 -0.50 -2.49
N LEU A 104 -3.07 0.12 -2.42
CA LEU A 104 -3.40 1.17 -1.46
C LEU A 104 -4.87 1.09 -1.13
N LYS A 105 -5.19 0.86 0.15
CA LYS A 105 -6.55 0.93 0.68
C LYS A 105 -6.65 2.04 1.72
N ILE A 106 -7.67 2.88 1.59
CA ILE A 106 -7.96 3.93 2.56
C ILE A 106 -9.40 3.71 3.06
N LEU A 107 -9.51 3.34 4.34
CA LEU A 107 -10.79 3.17 5.01
C LEU A 107 -11.15 4.50 5.67
N ILE A 108 -12.35 5.01 5.42
CA ILE A 108 -12.81 6.30 5.90
C ILE A 108 -14.18 6.12 6.55
N ASN A 109 -14.24 6.27 7.87
CA ASN A 109 -15.48 6.30 8.62
C ASN A 109 -15.62 7.70 9.20
N LEU A 110 -16.70 8.40 8.88
CA LEU A 110 -16.99 9.73 9.38
C LEU A 110 -18.47 10.08 9.15
N ASN A 111 -18.95 11.09 9.85
CA ASN A 111 -20.22 11.73 9.51
C ASN A 111 -19.95 12.92 8.58
N ALA A 112 -20.69 13.02 7.47
CA ALA A 112 -20.68 14.19 6.59
C ALA A 112 -22.06 14.43 6.00
N SER A 113 -22.61 15.62 6.17
CA SER A 113 -23.95 15.99 5.68
C SER A 113 -23.98 16.21 4.18
N GLY A 114 -22.92 16.73 3.58
CA GLY A 114 -22.77 17.08 2.17
C GLY A 114 -21.62 16.37 1.45
N GLY A 115 -21.06 15.32 2.04
CA GLY A 115 -19.88 14.65 1.53
C GLY A 115 -18.58 15.23 2.09
N PHE A 116 -17.44 14.76 1.56
CA PHE A 116 -16.12 15.14 2.05
C PHE A 116 -15.08 15.19 0.94
N GLU A 117 -13.96 15.85 1.21
CA GLU A 117 -12.75 15.82 0.39
C GLU A 117 -11.59 15.29 1.22
N LEU A 118 -10.85 14.32 0.68
CA LEU A 118 -9.55 13.88 1.19
C LEU A 118 -8.47 14.48 0.30
N ILE A 119 -7.59 15.29 0.88
CA ILE A 119 -6.55 16.03 0.16
C ILE A 119 -5.19 15.56 0.67
N ASN A 120 -4.31 15.14 -0.24
CA ASN A 120 -2.88 15.00 0.02
C ASN A 120 -2.19 16.31 -0.42
N TYR A 121 -1.80 17.15 0.52
CA TYR A 121 -1.13 18.41 0.20
C TYR A 121 0.27 18.23 -0.38
N THR A 122 0.92 17.11 -0.08
CA THR A 122 2.26 16.81 -0.57
C THR A 122 2.27 16.50 -2.07
N THR A 123 1.26 15.79 -2.56
CA THR A 123 1.14 15.42 -3.99
C THR A 123 0.19 16.33 -4.76
N GLY A 124 -0.69 17.06 -4.06
CA GLY A 124 -1.77 17.83 -4.66
C GLY A 124 -3.00 17.00 -5.05
N ASP A 125 -3.03 15.71 -4.70
CA ASP A 125 -4.15 14.84 -5.02
C ASP A 125 -5.39 15.18 -4.19
N ILE A 126 -6.56 15.20 -4.84
CA ILE A 126 -7.85 15.44 -4.21
C ILE A 126 -8.83 14.34 -4.60
N PHE A 127 -9.31 13.62 -3.60
CA PHE A 127 -10.48 12.75 -3.73
C PHE A 127 -11.69 13.45 -3.11
N LYS A 128 -12.84 13.44 -3.82
CA LYS A 128 -14.08 14.03 -3.34
C LYS A 128 -15.25 13.05 -3.47
N TYR A 129 -16.05 12.94 -2.41
CA TYR A 129 -17.33 12.25 -2.39
C TYR A 129 -18.44 13.27 -2.17
N ASN A 130 -19.51 13.21 -2.99
CA ASN A 130 -20.53 14.27 -3.10
C ASN A 130 -21.87 13.92 -2.42
N LYS A 131 -21.94 12.87 -1.63
CA LYS A 131 -23.18 12.46 -0.92
C LYS A 131 -22.96 12.44 0.59
N SER A 132 -24.05 12.54 1.31
CA SER A 132 -24.00 12.35 2.78
C SER A 132 -23.55 10.95 3.15
N ILE A 133 -22.82 10.84 4.26
CA ILE A 133 -22.34 9.59 4.81
C ILE A 133 -22.41 9.62 6.32
N ASP A 134 -22.67 8.46 6.90
CA ASP A 134 -22.70 8.19 8.34
C ASP A 134 -21.45 7.38 8.74
N LYS A 135 -20.95 7.61 9.95
CA LYS A 135 -19.74 6.95 10.48
C LYS A 135 -19.79 5.42 10.55
N ASN A 136 -21.01 4.85 10.56
CA ASN A 136 -21.19 3.40 10.56
C ASN A 136 -21.15 2.80 9.14
N THR A 137 -21.07 3.63 8.12
CA THR A 137 -20.90 3.22 6.73
C THR A 137 -19.43 2.98 6.45
N ASP A 138 -19.09 1.83 5.90
CA ASP A 138 -17.74 1.54 5.45
C ASP A 138 -17.48 2.21 4.10
N PHE A 139 -16.68 3.30 4.11
CA PHE A 139 -16.23 3.94 2.89
C PHE A 139 -14.78 3.55 2.62
N VAL A 140 -14.52 2.95 1.46
CA VAL A 140 -13.19 2.41 1.12
C VAL A 140 -12.75 2.90 -0.25
N LEU A 141 -11.57 3.53 -0.29
CA LEU A 141 -10.82 3.67 -1.51
C LEU A 141 -9.92 2.44 -1.65
N ASP A 142 -10.18 1.60 -2.64
CA ASP A 142 -9.38 0.42 -2.96
C ASP A 142 -8.72 0.62 -4.32
N GLY A 143 -7.49 1.04 -4.29
CA GLY A 143 -6.77 1.44 -5.49
C GLY A 143 -7.45 2.62 -6.20
N VAL A 144 -7.94 2.38 -7.40
CA VAL A 144 -8.63 3.39 -8.24
C VAL A 144 -10.14 3.40 -8.04
N TYR A 145 -10.68 2.57 -7.17
CA TYR A 145 -12.12 2.41 -6.97
C TYR A 145 -12.57 2.94 -5.62
N ALA A 146 -13.75 3.55 -5.59
CA ALA A 146 -14.42 3.96 -4.37
C ALA A 146 -15.63 3.06 -4.10
N TYR A 147 -15.74 2.61 -2.85
CA TYR A 147 -16.83 1.77 -2.39
C TYR A 147 -17.51 2.41 -1.19
N ARG A 148 -18.83 2.28 -1.13
CA ARG A 148 -19.64 2.50 0.06
C ARG A 148 -20.24 1.15 0.42
N ASP A 149 -19.84 0.61 1.55
CA ASP A 149 -20.08 -0.79 1.91
C ASP A 149 -19.55 -1.71 0.78
N ILE A 150 -20.41 -2.49 0.15
CA ILE A 150 -20.05 -3.37 -0.98
C ILE A 150 -20.27 -2.74 -2.36
N ASN A 151 -20.84 -1.52 -2.42
CA ASN A 151 -21.26 -0.90 -3.67
C ASN A 151 -20.20 0.05 -4.22
N ARG A 152 -19.92 -0.02 -5.52
CA ARG A 152 -19.08 0.97 -6.20
C ARG A 152 -19.82 2.30 -6.34
N VAL A 153 -19.20 3.39 -5.88
CA VAL A 153 -19.80 4.73 -5.86
C VAL A 153 -19.02 5.76 -6.69
N GLY A 154 -18.25 5.30 -7.66
CA GLY A 154 -17.44 6.19 -8.51
C GLY A 154 -18.21 7.30 -9.23
N ILE A 155 -19.53 7.13 -9.47
CA ILE A 155 -20.39 8.16 -10.06
C ILE A 155 -20.62 9.33 -9.10
N ASP A 156 -20.58 9.10 -7.80
CA ASP A 156 -20.80 10.11 -6.76
C ASP A 156 -19.48 10.78 -6.33
N THR A 157 -18.39 10.55 -7.05
CA THR A 157 -17.05 11.07 -6.75
C THR A 157 -16.50 11.92 -7.89
N ASN A 158 -15.41 12.64 -7.63
CA ASN A 158 -14.62 13.30 -8.67
C ASN A 158 -13.67 12.32 -9.40
N ARG A 159 -13.68 11.02 -9.07
CA ARG A 159 -12.74 9.99 -9.54
C ARG A 159 -11.27 10.34 -9.24
N GLY A 160 -11.02 11.15 -8.22
CA GLY A 160 -9.68 11.47 -7.75
C GLY A 160 -8.96 10.21 -7.25
N ILE A 161 -7.67 10.17 -7.43
CA ILE A 161 -6.82 9.05 -6.99
C ILE A 161 -5.76 9.64 -6.08
N ILE A 162 -5.61 9.04 -4.91
CA ILE A 162 -4.62 9.41 -3.92
C ILE A 162 -3.32 8.63 -4.20
N THR A 163 -2.21 9.34 -4.19
CA THR A 163 -0.85 8.78 -4.27
C THR A 163 -0.07 9.10 -3.00
N LEU A 164 1.00 8.35 -2.73
CA LEU A 164 1.89 8.58 -1.59
C LEU A 164 3.33 8.63 -2.09
N VAL A 165 3.97 9.81 -2.04
CA VAL A 165 5.41 9.91 -2.30
C VAL A 165 6.22 9.35 -1.13
N PRO A 166 7.48 8.91 -1.33
CA PRO A 166 8.35 8.50 -0.24
C PRO A 166 8.46 9.56 0.86
N GLY A 167 8.48 9.12 2.11
CA GLY A 167 8.54 10.00 3.27
C GLY A 167 7.16 10.50 3.75
N LYS A 168 7.10 11.73 4.23
CA LYS A 168 5.90 12.35 4.83
C LYS A 168 4.91 12.80 3.75
N ASN A 169 3.64 12.41 3.92
CA ASN A 169 2.52 12.89 3.12
C ASN A 169 1.51 13.57 4.05
N GLU A 170 1.24 14.84 3.82
CA GLU A 170 0.36 15.67 4.66
C GLU A 170 -1.06 15.62 4.14
N PHE A 171 -1.98 15.18 4.98
CA PHE A 171 -3.39 15.00 4.66
C PHE A 171 -4.31 15.96 5.39
N LYS A 172 -5.40 16.30 4.70
CA LYS A 172 -6.54 16.98 5.31
C LYS A 172 -7.85 16.45 4.76
N ILE A 173 -8.81 16.24 5.67
CA ILE A 173 -10.22 16.01 5.33
C ILE A 173 -10.96 17.33 5.45
N LYS A 174 -11.66 17.74 4.37
CA LYS A 174 -12.51 18.93 4.30
C LYS A 174 -13.98 18.53 4.13
N GLY A 175 -14.84 19.39 4.65
CA GLY A 175 -16.30 19.27 4.63
C GLY A 175 -16.87 19.56 6.02
N ASP A 176 -18.19 19.48 6.13
CA ASP A 176 -18.89 19.46 7.43
C ASP A 176 -18.82 18.04 7.97
N VAL A 177 -17.69 17.71 8.66
CA VAL A 177 -17.32 16.35 9.05
C VAL A 177 -17.13 16.22 10.56
N SER A 178 -17.57 15.09 11.11
CA SER A 178 -17.36 14.71 12.53
C SER A 178 -17.08 13.21 12.67
N ASP A 179 -16.69 12.78 13.87
CA ASP A 179 -16.44 11.37 14.21
C ASP A 179 -15.49 10.66 13.24
N ILE A 180 -14.42 11.34 12.86
CA ILE A 180 -13.47 10.87 11.84
C ILE A 180 -12.65 9.69 12.35
N LYS A 181 -12.58 8.63 11.53
CA LYS A 181 -11.58 7.57 11.64
C LYS A 181 -11.12 7.21 10.24
N THR A 182 -9.85 7.46 9.94
CA THR A 182 -9.24 7.15 8.64
C THR A 182 -8.07 6.22 8.83
N THR A 183 -8.05 5.10 8.09
CA THR A 183 -6.97 4.10 8.16
C THR A 183 -6.39 3.87 6.77
N PHE A 184 -5.08 3.97 6.64
CA PHE A 184 -4.32 3.68 5.43
C PHE A 184 -3.69 2.30 5.54
N LYS A 185 -3.88 1.47 4.51
CA LYS A 185 -3.32 0.11 4.43
C LYS A 185 -2.63 -0.08 3.10
N PHE A 186 -1.34 -0.32 3.13
CA PHE A 186 -0.53 -0.56 1.95
C PHE A 186 0.79 -1.25 2.31
N PRO A 187 1.40 -2.03 1.42
CA PRO A 187 2.77 -2.48 1.57
C PRO A 187 3.71 -1.36 1.13
N PHE A 188 4.92 -1.29 1.69
CA PHE A 188 5.97 -0.48 1.09
C PHE A 188 6.49 -1.16 -0.17
N ILE A 189 6.89 -0.38 -1.16
CA ILE A 189 7.42 -0.86 -2.45
C ILE A 189 8.86 -0.37 -2.64
N TYR A 190 9.68 -1.22 -3.26
CA TYR A 190 11.10 -0.95 -3.45
C TYR A 190 11.52 -1.26 -4.89
N ARG A 191 12.21 -0.30 -5.50
CA ARG A 191 12.84 -0.41 -6.82
C ARG A 191 14.33 -0.18 -6.75
#